data_f3ec7c62f75b93676f6d57bbb49237f8
#
_entry.id   f3ec7c62f75b93676f6d57bbb49237f8
#
_cell.length_a   1.000
_cell.length_b   1.000
_cell.length_c   1.000
_cell.angle_alpha   90.00
_cell.angle_beta   90.00
_cell.angle_gamma   90.00
#
_symmetry.space_group_name_H-M   'P 1'
#
loop_
_entity.id
_entity.type
_entity.pdbx_description
1 polymer ?
#
loop_
_entity_poly.entity_id
_entity_poly.type
_entity_poly.pdbx_seq_one_letter_code
_entity_poly.pdbx_strand_id
1 'polypeptide(L)'
;MKKNFRFFDNRQKYLLIVTTTNEKNKIADALKPIVQKIKPKFPALKIFDAGMGDGSLLMSVMRQCHQKMPHIPLLVSTKEISMEDVRLGLEKLPDRFVEHKNTVFVISNLNYIESTSLKSNNKKKQKKMNWKVVKPVSYTHLTLPTKRIV
;
A
#
# COMPACT_ATOMS: atom_id res chain seq x y z
N MET A 1 -34.09 -3.26 21.35
CA MET A 1 -32.64 -3.08 21.68
C MET A 1 -32.00 -2.20 20.61
N LYS A 2 -31.54 -0.97 20.94
CA LYS A 2 -30.73 -0.19 20.00
C LYS A 2 -29.40 -0.90 19.78
N LYS A 3 -29.11 -1.32 18.55
CA LYS A 3 -27.82 -1.86 18.17
C LYS A 3 -26.76 -0.80 18.49
N ASN A 4 -25.75 -1.15 19.29
CA ASN A 4 -24.63 -0.24 19.54
C ASN A 4 -24.00 0.16 18.19
N PHE A 5 -23.86 1.44 17.97
CA PHE A 5 -23.28 1.99 16.76
C PHE A 5 -21.81 1.58 16.66
N ARG A 6 -21.45 0.90 15.57
CA ARG A 6 -20.07 0.59 15.22
C ARG A 6 -19.73 1.37 13.96
N PHE A 7 -18.68 2.17 13.99
CA PHE A 7 -18.36 3.06 12.86
C PHE A 7 -17.93 2.29 11.60
N PHE A 8 -17.43 1.08 11.73
CA PHE A 8 -17.06 0.21 10.61
C PHE A 8 -18.25 -0.59 10.02
N ASP A 9 -19.43 -0.54 10.63
CA ASP A 9 -20.64 -1.15 10.05
C ASP A 9 -21.17 -0.36 8.85
N ASN A 10 -20.72 0.89 8.67
CA ASN A 10 -21.06 1.72 7.54
C ASN A 10 -19.79 2.26 6.87
N ARG A 11 -19.53 1.76 5.66
CA ARG A 11 -18.35 2.11 4.87
C ARG A 11 -18.19 3.61 4.65
N GLN A 12 -19.26 4.31 4.32
CA GLN A 12 -19.21 5.76 4.09
C GLN A 12 -18.78 6.54 5.34
N LYS A 13 -19.29 6.13 6.51
CA LYS A 13 -18.89 6.74 7.79
C LYS A 13 -17.43 6.43 8.12
N TYR A 14 -16.99 5.22 7.85
CA TYR A 14 -15.58 4.86 8.00
C TYR A 14 -14.69 5.75 7.13
N LEU A 15 -14.99 5.86 5.85
CA LEU A 15 -14.23 6.71 4.92
C LEU A 15 -14.27 8.19 5.34
N LEU A 16 -15.42 8.70 5.76
CA LEU A 16 -15.56 10.07 6.25
C LEU A 16 -14.59 10.32 7.42
N ILE A 17 -14.58 9.44 8.43
CA ILE A 17 -13.69 9.58 9.59
C ILE A 17 -12.24 9.53 9.15
N VAL A 18 -11.87 8.52 8.35
CA VAL A 18 -10.50 8.31 7.90
C VAL A 18 -9.96 9.47 7.06
N THR A 19 -10.81 10.11 6.26
CA THR A 19 -10.42 11.24 5.41
C THR A 19 -10.47 12.60 6.13
N THR A 20 -11.27 12.74 7.18
CA THR A 20 -11.41 14.00 7.92
C THR A 20 -10.53 14.10 9.16
N THR A 21 -10.05 12.96 9.70
CA THR A 21 -9.17 12.95 10.87
C THR A 21 -7.71 13.10 10.46
N ASN A 22 -6.92 13.75 11.30
CA ASN A 22 -5.47 13.88 11.12
C ASN A 22 -4.67 12.71 11.75
N GLU A 23 -5.35 11.62 12.08
CA GLU A 23 -4.76 10.48 12.79
C GLU A 23 -3.58 9.87 12.03
N LYS A 24 -3.77 9.59 10.73
CA LYS A 24 -2.75 8.96 9.89
C LYS A 24 -1.48 9.81 9.76
N ASN A 25 -1.64 11.13 9.68
CA ASN A 25 -0.49 12.04 9.65
C ASN A 25 0.26 12.02 10.98
N LYS A 26 -0.46 12.05 12.11
CA LYS A 26 0.16 11.94 13.45
C LYS A 26 0.90 10.63 13.64
N ILE A 27 0.33 9.50 13.16
CA ILE A 27 1.00 8.21 13.20
C ILE A 27 2.25 8.22 12.31
N ALA A 28 2.16 8.77 11.10
CA ALA A 28 3.31 8.89 10.20
C ALA A 28 4.44 9.73 10.82
N ASP A 29 4.10 10.83 11.49
CA ASP A 29 5.07 11.67 12.19
C ASP A 29 5.73 10.93 13.37
N ALA A 30 4.94 10.16 14.13
CA ALA A 30 5.45 9.34 15.22
C ALA A 30 6.39 8.22 14.73
N LEU A 31 6.19 7.71 13.50
CA LEU A 31 7.08 6.72 12.88
C LEU A 31 8.39 7.31 12.36
N LYS A 32 8.46 8.61 12.11
CA LYS A 32 9.64 9.29 11.56
C LYS A 32 10.95 9.00 12.30
N PRO A 33 11.04 9.10 13.65
CA PRO A 33 12.26 8.75 14.37
C PRO A 33 12.63 7.26 14.25
N ILE A 34 11.66 6.38 14.06
CA ILE A 34 11.89 4.94 13.83
C ILE A 34 12.50 4.76 12.45
N VAL A 35 11.91 5.36 11.41
CA VAL A 35 12.43 5.31 10.04
C VAL A 35 13.88 5.83 9.99
N GLN A 36 14.20 6.90 10.74
CA GLN A 36 15.56 7.44 10.81
C GLN A 36 16.58 6.45 11.38
N LYS A 37 16.18 5.50 12.20
CA LYS A 37 17.05 4.48 12.80
C LYS A 37 17.17 3.20 11.97
N ILE A 38 16.38 3.03 10.92
CA ILE A 38 16.40 1.84 10.09
C ILE A 38 17.75 1.71 9.38
N LYS A 39 18.33 0.53 9.48
CA LYS A 39 19.51 0.10 8.72
C LYS A 39 19.06 -1.03 7.79
N PRO A 40 18.79 -0.75 6.51
CA PRO A 40 18.28 -1.76 5.59
C PRO A 40 19.35 -2.83 5.32
N LYS A 41 18.89 -4.08 5.18
CA LYS A 41 19.75 -5.19 4.74
C LYS A 41 19.60 -5.37 3.23
N PHE A 42 20.72 -5.67 2.56
CA PHE A 42 20.70 -6.03 1.15
C PHE A 42 19.71 -7.19 0.88
N PRO A 43 18.98 -7.22 -0.25
CA PRO A 43 19.11 -6.33 -1.42
C PRO A 43 18.15 -5.11 -1.37
N ALA A 44 17.23 -5.03 -0.43
CA ALA A 44 16.23 -3.98 -0.37
C ALA A 44 15.71 -3.77 1.05
N LEU A 45 15.22 -2.56 1.33
CA LEU A 45 14.34 -2.35 2.48
C LEU A 45 13.00 -3.01 2.19
N LYS A 46 12.57 -3.89 3.09
CA LYS A 46 11.27 -4.59 3.00
C LYS A 46 10.30 -4.00 4.01
N ILE A 47 9.15 -3.58 3.52
CA ILE A 47 8.05 -3.08 4.34
C ILE A 47 6.86 -4.00 4.13
N PHE A 48 6.22 -4.40 5.22
CA PHE A 48 4.95 -5.10 5.20
C PHE A 48 3.89 -4.27 5.92
N ASP A 49 2.80 -3.98 5.24
CA ASP A 49 1.62 -3.34 5.81
C ASP A 49 0.46 -4.34 5.85
N ALA A 50 -0.01 -4.65 7.05
CA ALA A 50 -1.03 -5.68 7.28
C ALA A 50 -2.46 -5.25 6.91
N GLY A 51 -2.68 -3.99 6.57
CA GLY A 51 -3.97 -3.46 6.19
C GLY A 51 -3.84 -2.04 5.65
N MET A 52 -3.63 -1.93 4.35
CA MET A 52 -3.30 -0.65 3.69
C MET A 52 -4.38 0.42 3.88
N GLY A 53 -5.65 0.02 3.92
CA GLY A 53 -6.76 0.96 3.86
C GLY A 53 -6.65 1.85 2.61
N ASP A 54 -6.91 3.15 2.75
CA ASP A 54 -6.78 4.12 1.65
C ASP A 54 -5.33 4.45 1.26
N GLY A 55 -4.34 3.80 1.88
CA GLY A 55 -2.92 3.95 1.59
C GLY A 55 -2.24 5.21 2.16
N SER A 56 -2.97 6.14 2.77
CA SER A 56 -2.40 7.45 3.19
C SER A 56 -1.23 7.31 4.15
N LEU A 57 -1.34 6.45 5.16
CA LEU A 57 -0.25 6.20 6.11
C LEU A 57 0.95 5.57 5.41
N LEU A 58 0.72 4.53 4.63
CA LEU A 58 1.78 3.81 3.92
C LEU A 58 2.54 4.73 2.96
N MET A 59 1.83 5.57 2.19
CA MET A 59 2.46 6.53 1.28
C MET A 59 3.33 7.55 2.02
N SER A 60 2.91 8.00 3.20
CA SER A 60 3.70 8.90 4.05
C SER A 60 4.98 8.22 4.57
N VAL A 61 4.88 6.97 5.01
CA VAL A 61 6.04 6.17 5.45
C VAL A 61 6.99 5.90 4.29
N MET A 62 6.48 5.55 3.12
CA MET A 62 7.30 5.36 1.91
C MET A 62 8.08 6.64 1.57
N ARG A 63 7.45 7.83 1.61
CA ARG A 63 8.13 9.10 1.39
C ARG A 63 9.27 9.31 2.38
N GLN A 64 9.06 9.03 3.66
CA GLN A 64 10.12 9.14 4.67
C GLN A 64 11.29 8.19 4.37
N CYS A 65 10.99 6.96 3.92
CA CYS A 65 12.02 6.00 3.50
C CYS A 65 12.78 6.49 2.26
N HIS A 66 12.09 7.04 1.27
CA HIS A 66 12.71 7.59 0.06
C HIS A 66 13.67 8.75 0.40
N GLN A 67 13.24 9.66 1.26
CA GLN A 67 14.07 10.80 1.70
C GLN A 67 15.29 10.36 2.49
N LYS A 68 15.13 9.37 3.35
CA LYS A 68 16.21 8.84 4.19
C LYS A 68 17.19 7.98 3.39
N MET A 69 16.70 7.18 2.46
CA MET A 69 17.45 6.11 1.79
C MET A 69 17.18 6.13 0.28
N PRO A 70 17.55 7.22 -0.44
CA PRO A 70 17.17 7.40 -1.85
C PRO A 70 17.79 6.37 -2.80
N HIS A 71 18.87 5.71 -2.40
CA HIS A 71 19.58 4.72 -3.22
C HIS A 71 19.25 3.26 -2.87
N ILE A 72 18.45 3.04 -1.81
CA ILE A 72 18.12 1.69 -1.37
C ILE A 72 16.83 1.24 -2.04
N PRO A 73 16.82 0.12 -2.79
CA PRO A 73 15.60 -0.43 -3.35
C PRO A 73 14.55 -0.69 -2.27
N LEU A 74 13.29 -0.47 -2.60
CA LEU A 74 12.17 -0.63 -1.69
C LEU A 74 11.23 -1.72 -2.19
N LEU A 75 10.99 -2.73 -1.36
CA LEU A 75 9.94 -3.73 -1.56
C LEU A 75 8.85 -3.51 -0.53
N VAL A 76 7.70 -3.05 -0.99
CA VAL A 76 6.51 -2.89 -0.16
C VAL A 76 5.53 -3.99 -0.48
N SER A 77 5.14 -4.77 0.50
CA SER A 77 4.03 -5.71 0.39
C SER A 77 2.92 -5.30 1.33
N THR A 78 1.71 -5.34 0.84
CA THR A 78 0.54 -4.97 1.64
C THR A 78 -0.63 -5.90 1.38
N LYS A 79 -1.51 -5.95 2.35
CA LYS A 79 -2.77 -6.67 2.30
C LYS A 79 -3.93 -5.69 2.31
N GLU A 80 -4.87 -5.89 1.41
CA GLU A 80 -6.15 -5.19 1.45
C GLU A 80 -7.25 -6.07 0.84
N ILE A 81 -8.44 -6.04 1.45
CA ILE A 81 -9.60 -6.82 1.00
C ILE A 81 -10.68 -5.95 0.35
N SER A 82 -10.62 -4.64 0.60
CA SER A 82 -11.55 -3.67 0.04
C SER A 82 -11.04 -3.17 -1.30
N MET A 83 -11.77 -3.44 -2.37
CA MET A 83 -11.43 -2.95 -3.71
C MET A 83 -11.44 -1.42 -3.78
N GLU A 84 -12.28 -0.76 -3.00
CA GLU A 84 -12.32 0.70 -2.93
C GLU A 84 -11.04 1.28 -2.31
N ASP A 85 -10.56 0.68 -1.20
CA ASP A 85 -9.30 1.08 -0.58
C ASP A 85 -8.11 0.79 -1.49
N VAL A 86 -8.12 -0.36 -2.18
CA VAL A 86 -7.11 -0.67 -3.20
C VAL A 86 -7.07 0.42 -4.27
N ARG A 87 -8.23 0.86 -4.78
CA ARG A 87 -8.32 1.93 -5.78
C ARG A 87 -7.73 3.24 -5.24
N LEU A 88 -8.14 3.66 -4.04
CA LEU A 88 -7.65 4.88 -3.40
C LEU A 88 -6.13 4.83 -3.14
N GLY A 89 -5.61 3.67 -2.74
CA GLY A 89 -4.18 3.46 -2.57
C GLY A 89 -3.42 3.53 -3.89
N LEU A 90 -3.95 2.90 -4.94
CA LEU A 90 -3.35 2.94 -6.28
C LEU A 90 -3.31 4.34 -6.88
N GLU A 91 -4.29 5.19 -6.61
CA GLU A 91 -4.32 6.58 -7.07
C GLU A 91 -3.19 7.44 -6.46
N LYS A 92 -2.69 7.06 -5.28
CA LYS A 92 -1.60 7.76 -4.57
C LYS A 92 -0.19 7.23 -4.90
N LEU A 93 -0.10 6.06 -5.52
CA LEU A 93 1.18 5.40 -5.81
C LEU A 93 2.05 6.09 -6.87
N PRO A 94 1.52 6.71 -7.93
CA PRO A 94 2.34 7.27 -9.00
C PRO A 94 3.44 8.19 -8.49
N ASP A 95 3.12 9.08 -7.54
CA ASP A 95 4.09 9.98 -6.95
C ASP A 95 5.25 9.25 -6.26
N ARG A 96 4.93 8.12 -5.60
CA ARG A 96 5.96 7.32 -4.91
C ARG A 96 6.93 6.67 -5.88
N PHE A 97 6.46 6.24 -7.05
CA PHE A 97 7.31 5.68 -8.10
C PHE A 97 8.15 6.74 -8.81
N VAL A 98 7.62 7.96 -8.95
CA VAL A 98 8.40 9.09 -9.47
C VAL A 98 9.51 9.49 -8.49
N GLU A 99 9.20 9.58 -7.20
CA GLU A 99 10.17 9.92 -6.16
C GLU A 99 11.26 8.85 -5.99
N HIS A 100 10.92 7.57 -6.21
CA HIS A 100 11.86 6.47 -6.01
C HIS A 100 11.63 5.35 -7.03
N LYS A 101 12.42 5.37 -8.09
CA LYS A 101 12.27 4.44 -9.24
C LYS A 101 12.52 2.97 -8.88
N ASN A 102 13.35 2.70 -7.86
CA ASN A 102 13.69 1.35 -7.43
C ASN A 102 12.69 0.83 -6.38
N THR A 103 11.39 0.98 -6.66
CA THR A 103 10.31 0.54 -5.76
C THR A 103 9.50 -0.57 -6.43
N VAL A 104 9.29 -1.65 -5.69
CA VAL A 104 8.31 -2.70 -6.02
C VAL A 104 7.20 -2.65 -4.99
N PHE A 105 5.97 -2.59 -5.46
CA PHE A 105 4.79 -2.52 -4.62
C PHE A 105 3.86 -3.69 -4.93
N VAL A 106 3.45 -4.43 -3.90
CA VAL A 106 2.60 -5.61 -4.01
C VAL A 106 1.36 -5.43 -3.14
N ILE A 107 0.18 -5.51 -3.74
CA ILE A 107 -1.09 -5.55 -3.02
C ILE A 107 -1.69 -6.94 -3.17
N SER A 108 -2.12 -7.53 -2.08
CA SER A 108 -2.77 -8.85 -2.10
C SER A 108 -4.00 -8.91 -1.20
N ASN A 109 -4.92 -9.82 -1.53
CA ASN A 109 -6.05 -10.17 -0.67
C ASN A 109 -5.81 -11.48 0.10
N LEU A 110 -4.55 -11.89 0.23
CA LEU A 110 -4.13 -13.07 0.96
C LEU A 110 -4.34 -12.89 2.47
N ASN A 111 -4.28 -13.97 3.24
CA ASN A 111 -4.23 -13.86 4.69
C ASN A 111 -2.88 -13.27 5.16
N TYR A 112 -2.75 -12.91 6.43
CA TYR A 112 -1.55 -12.23 6.93
C TYR A 112 -0.25 -13.01 6.69
N ILE A 113 -0.25 -14.33 6.96
CA ILE A 113 0.94 -15.19 6.80
C ILE A 113 1.29 -15.32 5.31
N GLU A 114 0.30 -15.55 4.48
CA GLU A 114 0.49 -15.68 3.03
C GLU A 114 0.93 -14.37 2.38
N SER A 115 0.46 -13.23 2.90
CA SER A 115 0.82 -11.90 2.39
C SER A 115 2.27 -11.52 2.67
N THR A 116 2.85 -11.99 3.78
CA THR A 116 4.27 -11.75 4.08
C THR A 116 5.20 -12.55 3.19
N SER A 117 4.80 -13.76 2.78
CA SER A 117 5.59 -14.67 1.95
C SER A 117 5.21 -14.61 0.47
N LEU A 118 4.08 -13.99 0.14
CA LEU A 118 3.44 -13.95 -1.19
C LEU A 118 3.20 -15.37 -1.75
N LYS A 119 3.00 -16.33 -0.86
CA LYS A 119 2.77 -17.74 -1.19
C LYS A 119 1.67 -18.30 -0.30
N SER A 120 0.92 -19.26 -0.84
CA SER A 120 0.01 -20.07 -0.05
C SER A 120 0.59 -21.46 0.20
N ASN A 121 0.49 -21.93 1.44
CA ASN A 121 0.86 -23.31 1.78
C ASN A 121 -0.15 -24.34 1.24
N ASN A 122 -1.33 -23.90 0.85
CA ASN A 122 -2.34 -24.75 0.22
C ASN A 122 -2.13 -24.81 -1.30
N LYS A 123 -1.73 -25.96 -1.82
CA LYS A 123 -1.46 -26.19 -3.25
C LYS A 123 -2.65 -25.83 -4.15
N LYS A 124 -3.90 -26.12 -3.72
CA LYS A 124 -5.12 -25.77 -4.48
C LYS A 124 -5.31 -24.27 -4.56
N LYS A 125 -5.06 -23.57 -3.46
CA LYS A 125 -5.15 -22.10 -3.39
C LYS A 125 -4.03 -21.45 -4.18
N GLN A 126 -2.81 -21.99 -4.11
CA GLN A 126 -1.67 -21.49 -4.87
C GLN A 126 -1.91 -21.52 -6.39
N LYS A 127 -2.55 -22.59 -6.90
CA LYS A 127 -2.93 -22.71 -8.32
C LYS A 127 -4.00 -21.69 -8.74
N LYS A 128 -4.79 -21.17 -7.79
CA LYS A 128 -5.84 -20.16 -8.04
C LYS A 128 -5.33 -18.73 -7.86
N MET A 129 -4.10 -18.53 -7.39
CA MET A 129 -3.53 -17.20 -7.24
C MET A 129 -3.31 -16.59 -8.61
N ASN A 130 -3.88 -15.43 -8.82
CA ASN A 130 -3.72 -14.66 -10.06
C ASN A 130 -2.96 -13.36 -9.74
N TRP A 131 -1.89 -13.11 -10.46
CA TRP A 131 -1.05 -11.93 -10.29
C TRP A 131 -1.12 -11.06 -11.54
N LYS A 132 -1.45 -9.78 -11.35
CA LYS A 132 -1.40 -8.79 -12.42
C LYS A 132 -0.21 -7.87 -12.17
N VAL A 133 0.71 -7.81 -13.12
CA VAL A 133 1.83 -6.88 -13.08
C VAL A 133 1.46 -5.61 -13.82
N VAL A 134 1.61 -4.48 -13.14
CA VAL A 134 1.39 -3.15 -13.71
C VAL A 134 2.71 -2.41 -13.64
N LYS A 135 3.18 -1.90 -14.78
CA LYS A 135 4.35 -1.02 -14.82
C LYS A 135 3.85 0.42 -14.76
N PRO A 136 4.36 1.25 -13.87
CA PRO A 136 4.03 2.68 -13.89
C PRO A 136 4.53 3.28 -15.21
N VAL A 137 3.66 4.04 -15.87
CA VAL A 137 4.02 4.75 -17.09
C VAL A 137 4.87 5.95 -16.71
N SER A 138 6.05 6.08 -17.30
CA SER A 138 6.86 7.29 -17.14
C SER A 138 6.11 8.47 -17.75
N TYR A 139 5.97 9.56 -17.01
CA TYR A 139 5.22 10.77 -17.41
C TYR A 139 5.82 11.55 -18.60
N THR A 140 6.83 11.03 -19.27
CA THR A 140 7.46 11.70 -20.41
C THR A 140 6.64 11.68 -21.70
N HIS A 141 5.56 10.88 -21.78
CA HIS A 141 4.60 10.89 -22.90
C HIS A 141 3.19 10.54 -22.39
N LEU A 142 2.44 11.55 -21.95
CA LEU A 142 1.01 11.45 -21.73
C LEU A 142 0.26 11.44 -23.07
N THR A 143 0.27 10.32 -23.76
CA THR A 143 -0.86 9.94 -24.60
C THR A 143 -1.63 8.89 -23.81
N LEU A 144 -2.79 9.26 -23.31
CA LEU A 144 -3.73 8.35 -22.66
C LEU A 144 -4.10 7.24 -23.66
N PRO A 145 -3.74 5.98 -23.45
CA PRO A 145 -4.34 4.91 -24.22
C PRO A 145 -5.77 4.74 -23.71
N THR A 146 -6.73 5.28 -24.45
CA THR A 146 -8.14 4.95 -24.31
C THR A 146 -8.36 3.48 -24.69
N LYS A 147 -8.02 2.56 -23.82
CA LYS A 147 -8.54 1.20 -23.86
C LYS A 147 -9.34 0.96 -22.60
N ARG A 148 -10.67 0.98 -22.75
CA ARG A 148 -11.62 0.46 -21.77
C ARG A 148 -11.18 -0.94 -21.37
N ILE A 149 -11.02 -1.14 -20.07
CA ILE A 149 -10.93 -2.48 -19.48
C ILE A 149 -12.38 -2.94 -19.35
N VAL A 150 -12.76 -3.95 -20.11
CA VAL A 150 -14.02 -4.68 -19.97
C VAL A 150 -13.82 -5.71 -18.84
#